data_19219c6e4a33306c4388fa31799fd921
#
_entry.id   19219c6e4a33306c4388fa31799fd921
#
_cell.length_a   1.000
_cell.length_b   1.000
_cell.length_c   1.000
_cell.angle_alpha   90.00
_cell.angle_beta   90.00
_cell.angle_gamma   90.00
#
_symmetry.space_group_name_H-M   'P 1'
#
loop_
_entity.id
_entity.type
_entity.pdbx_description
1 polymer ?
#
loop_
_entity_poly.entity_id
_entity_poly.type
_entity_poly.pdbx_seq_one_letter_code
_entity_poly.pdbx_strand_id
1 'polypeptide(L)'
;MVVYNSQQLLNQLQEQTEQFIAQAVSNWQVLPHKQFGYKQLPEKWSANQCLQHLNSYGTYYLPAIEKAITIAQTKEQQNNNQFKSGWLGNYFTNLMQPKANGSLSKKMQAPKNHQPTNNSESHLSIAEFIDQQERLLVLLRAS
;
A
#
# COMPACT_ATOMS: atom_id res chain seq x y z
N MET A 1 14.01 13.43 -13.28
CA MET A 1 14.13 13.11 -11.83
C MET A 1 13.23 14.07 -11.09
N VAL A 2 12.26 13.56 -10.32
CA VAL A 2 11.35 14.43 -9.56
C VAL A 2 11.93 14.61 -8.16
N VAL A 3 11.91 15.84 -7.67
CA VAL A 3 12.38 16.22 -6.34
C VAL A 3 11.16 16.57 -5.49
N TYR A 4 11.02 15.91 -4.35
CA TYR A 4 9.95 16.16 -3.39
C TYR A 4 10.52 16.81 -2.14
N ASN A 5 9.74 17.68 -1.50
CA ASN A 5 10.01 18.04 -0.12
C ASN A 5 9.70 16.83 0.75
N SER A 6 10.69 16.35 1.52
CA SER A 6 10.55 15.10 2.29
C SER A 6 9.42 15.17 3.32
N GLN A 7 9.33 16.29 4.04
CA GLN A 7 8.29 16.46 5.06
C GLN A 7 6.88 16.51 4.46
N GLN A 8 6.71 17.22 3.34
CA GLN A 8 5.42 17.26 2.64
C GLN A 8 5.01 15.89 2.12
N LEU A 9 5.96 15.14 1.56
CA LEU A 9 5.69 13.78 1.08
C LEU A 9 5.28 12.86 2.23
N LEU A 10 6.01 12.89 3.36
CA LEU A 10 5.68 12.08 4.53
C LEU A 10 4.30 12.44 5.09
N ASN A 11 3.97 13.73 5.20
CA ASN A 11 2.65 14.17 5.66
C ASN A 11 1.53 13.68 4.74
N GLN A 12 1.68 13.78 3.43
CA GLN A 12 0.70 13.28 2.46
C GLN A 12 0.52 11.76 2.57
N LEU A 13 1.61 11.01 2.71
CA LEU A 13 1.54 9.55 2.88
C LEU A 13 0.86 9.16 4.20
N GLN A 14 1.12 9.89 5.29
CA GLN A 14 0.45 9.67 6.58
C GLN A 14 -1.07 9.92 6.46
N GLU A 15 -1.47 11.05 5.90
CA GLU A 15 -2.88 11.40 5.68
C GLU A 15 -3.60 10.33 4.82
N GLN A 16 -2.99 9.89 3.73
CA GLN A 16 -3.55 8.84 2.88
C GLN A 16 -3.68 7.51 3.61
N THR A 17 -2.66 7.14 4.40
CA THR A 17 -2.69 5.90 5.18
C THR A 17 -3.80 5.93 6.23
N GLU A 18 -3.97 7.04 6.94
CA GLU A 18 -5.07 7.25 7.89
C GLU A 18 -6.45 7.16 7.21
N GLN A 19 -6.59 7.72 6.01
CA GLN A 19 -7.83 7.62 5.23
C GLN A 19 -8.13 6.17 4.82
N PHE A 20 -7.12 5.38 4.43
CA PHE A 20 -7.32 3.96 4.11
C PHE A 20 -7.74 3.14 5.33
N ILE A 21 -7.13 3.40 6.49
CA ILE A 21 -7.54 2.76 7.76
C ILE A 21 -9.00 3.12 8.08
N ALA A 22 -9.34 4.39 8.01
CA ALA A 22 -10.71 4.85 8.28
C ALA A 22 -11.74 4.22 7.34
N GLN A 23 -11.43 4.11 6.05
CA GLN A 23 -12.30 3.43 5.07
C GLN A 23 -12.43 1.93 5.35
N ALA A 24 -11.33 1.27 5.69
CA ALA A 24 -11.35 -0.16 6.01
C ALA A 24 -12.23 -0.45 7.23
N VAL A 25 -12.07 0.35 8.29
CA VAL A 25 -12.86 0.21 9.53
C VAL A 25 -14.35 0.57 9.31
N SER A 26 -14.62 1.69 8.65
CA SER A 26 -16.00 2.21 8.55
C SER A 26 -16.83 1.52 7.47
N ASN A 27 -16.20 1.06 6.38
CA ASN A 27 -16.92 0.58 5.22
C ASN A 27 -16.65 -0.91 4.95
N TRP A 28 -15.40 -1.37 4.98
CA TRP A 28 -15.08 -2.73 4.52
C TRP A 28 -15.39 -3.79 5.57
N GLN A 29 -15.11 -3.51 6.85
CA GLN A 29 -15.39 -4.45 7.94
C GLN A 29 -16.88 -4.75 8.12
N VAL A 30 -17.75 -3.82 7.72
CA VAL A 30 -19.20 -3.98 7.84
C VAL A 30 -19.85 -4.67 6.64
N LEU A 31 -19.09 -4.88 5.56
CA LEU A 31 -19.60 -5.58 4.38
C LEU A 31 -19.70 -7.08 4.61
N PRO A 32 -20.80 -7.72 4.19
CA PRO A 32 -20.88 -9.18 4.19
C PRO A 32 -19.74 -9.81 3.39
N HIS A 33 -19.18 -10.90 3.90
CA HIS A 33 -18.10 -11.65 3.23
C HIS A 33 -18.44 -11.95 1.77
N LYS A 34 -19.68 -12.33 1.48
CA LYS A 34 -20.15 -12.61 0.12
C LYS A 34 -20.03 -11.41 -0.82
N GLN A 35 -20.24 -10.19 -0.34
CA GLN A 35 -20.08 -8.99 -1.17
C GLN A 35 -18.62 -8.65 -1.40
N PHE A 36 -17.78 -8.73 -0.37
CA PHE A 36 -16.36 -8.43 -0.47
C PHE A 36 -15.60 -9.48 -1.29
N GLY A 37 -16.09 -10.74 -1.26
CA GLY A 37 -15.58 -11.84 -2.08
C GLY A 37 -16.21 -11.96 -3.47
N TYR A 38 -17.16 -11.08 -3.83
CA TYR A 38 -17.85 -11.15 -5.12
C TYR A 38 -16.91 -10.88 -6.30
N LYS A 39 -17.01 -11.72 -7.32
CA LYS A 39 -16.30 -11.55 -8.59
C LYS A 39 -17.30 -11.19 -9.69
N GLN A 40 -17.07 -10.08 -10.35
CA GLN A 40 -17.91 -9.65 -11.48
C GLN A 40 -17.85 -10.65 -12.65
N LEU A 41 -16.66 -11.19 -12.90
CA LEU A 41 -16.39 -12.23 -13.88
C LEU A 41 -15.41 -13.24 -13.27
N PRO A 42 -15.41 -14.50 -13.69
CA PRO A 42 -14.53 -15.54 -13.12
C PRO A 42 -13.05 -15.18 -13.15
N GLU A 43 -12.59 -14.51 -14.20
CA GLU A 43 -11.21 -14.08 -14.40
C GLU A 43 -10.85 -12.75 -13.70
N LYS A 44 -11.84 -12.05 -13.13
CA LYS A 44 -11.61 -10.80 -12.37
C LYS A 44 -11.36 -11.11 -10.91
N TRP A 45 -10.54 -10.28 -10.29
CA TRP A 45 -10.36 -10.34 -8.86
C TRP A 45 -11.55 -9.73 -8.12
N SER A 46 -11.88 -10.33 -6.98
CA SER A 46 -12.76 -9.72 -5.99
C SER A 46 -12.02 -8.63 -5.22
N ALA A 47 -12.76 -7.80 -4.46
CA ALA A 47 -12.16 -6.84 -3.54
C ALA A 47 -11.24 -7.54 -2.52
N ASN A 48 -11.66 -8.70 -2.00
CA ASN A 48 -10.84 -9.52 -1.11
C ASN A 48 -9.51 -9.95 -1.75
N GLN A 49 -9.53 -10.38 -3.00
CA GLN A 49 -8.33 -10.76 -3.72
C GLN A 49 -7.41 -9.56 -4.01
N CYS A 50 -7.97 -8.38 -4.29
CA CYS A 50 -7.18 -7.16 -4.41
C CYS A 50 -6.48 -6.84 -3.07
N LEU A 51 -7.17 -7.00 -1.96
CA LEU A 51 -6.60 -6.76 -0.64
C LEU A 51 -5.49 -7.75 -0.27
N GLN A 52 -5.68 -9.04 -0.57
CA GLN A 52 -4.62 -10.05 -0.40
C GLN A 52 -3.37 -9.71 -1.20
N HIS A 53 -3.55 -9.23 -2.42
CA HIS A 53 -2.45 -8.78 -3.26
C HIS A 53 -1.69 -7.62 -2.60
N LEU A 54 -2.38 -6.62 -2.07
CA LEU A 54 -1.76 -5.51 -1.34
C LEU A 54 -1.07 -6.00 -0.05
N ASN A 55 -1.70 -6.88 0.72
CA ASN A 55 -1.13 -7.45 1.93
C ASN A 55 0.17 -8.23 1.66
N SER A 56 0.25 -8.93 0.54
CA SER A 56 1.47 -9.63 0.15
C SER A 56 2.66 -8.67 -0.08
N TYR A 57 2.40 -7.47 -0.59
CA TYR A 57 3.41 -6.42 -0.68
C TYR A 57 3.75 -5.82 0.69
N GLY A 58 2.76 -5.59 1.53
CA GLY A 58 2.97 -5.12 2.89
C GLY A 58 3.87 -6.06 3.69
N THR A 59 3.64 -7.36 3.60
CA THR A 59 4.47 -8.39 4.24
C THR A 59 5.92 -8.34 3.78
N TYR A 60 6.18 -7.99 2.54
CA TYR A 60 7.53 -7.86 1.99
C TYR A 60 8.17 -6.51 2.32
N TYR A 61 7.47 -5.40 2.09
CA TYR A 61 8.07 -4.07 2.17
C TYR A 61 8.16 -3.50 3.58
N LEU A 62 7.20 -3.76 4.46
CA LEU A 62 7.22 -3.18 5.82
C LEU A 62 8.47 -3.55 6.62
N PRO A 63 8.91 -4.81 6.66
CA PRO A 63 10.16 -5.16 7.33
C PRO A 63 11.40 -4.53 6.68
N ALA A 64 11.40 -4.37 5.35
CA ALA A 64 12.50 -3.75 4.63
C ALA A 64 12.61 -2.25 4.94
N ILE A 65 11.48 -1.54 5.03
CA ILE A 65 11.41 -0.13 5.42
C ILE A 65 11.89 0.05 6.86
N GLU A 66 11.37 -0.76 7.79
CA GLU A 66 11.77 -0.72 9.20
C GLU A 66 13.27 -0.91 9.37
N LYS A 67 13.84 -1.90 8.68
CA LYS A 67 15.29 -2.14 8.68
C LYS A 67 16.06 -0.94 8.13
N ALA A 68 15.57 -0.31 7.06
CA ALA A 68 16.22 0.85 6.46
C ALA A 68 16.21 2.05 7.43
N ILE A 69 15.10 2.30 8.11
CA ILE A 69 14.98 3.36 9.12
C ILE A 69 15.95 3.09 10.28
N THR A 70 15.98 1.86 10.82
CA THR A 70 16.88 1.48 11.90
C THR A 70 18.35 1.70 11.53
N ILE A 71 18.75 1.32 10.31
CA ILE A 71 20.11 1.53 9.82
C ILE A 71 20.43 3.04 9.70
N ALA A 72 19.49 3.83 9.20
CA ALA A 72 19.68 5.27 9.07
C ALA A 72 19.86 5.94 10.45
N GLN A 73 19.03 5.56 11.42
CA GLN A 73 19.11 6.06 12.80
C GLN A 73 20.43 5.67 13.48
N THR A 74 20.90 4.43 13.31
CA THR A 74 22.17 3.99 13.90
C THR A 74 23.40 4.68 13.29
N LYS A 75 23.29 5.15 12.06
CA LYS A 75 24.37 5.88 11.36
C LYS A 75 24.30 7.40 11.57
N GLU A 76 23.39 7.90 12.41
CA GLU A 76 23.16 9.32 12.61
C GLU A 76 23.02 10.10 11.29
N GLN A 77 22.38 9.46 10.29
CA GLN A 77 22.16 10.12 9.02
C GLN A 77 21.26 11.34 9.22
N GLN A 78 21.74 12.51 8.79
CA GLN A 78 20.96 13.72 8.87
C GLN A 78 19.74 13.63 7.95
N ASN A 79 18.60 14.11 8.45
CA ASN A 79 17.38 14.22 7.65
C ASN A 79 17.64 15.11 6.42
N ASN A 80 17.38 14.55 5.27
CA ASN A 80 17.46 15.33 4.04
C ASN A 80 16.07 15.94 3.76
N ASN A 81 16.00 17.26 3.68
CA ASN A 81 14.76 17.98 3.38
C ASN A 81 14.24 17.70 1.96
N GLN A 82 15.02 17.04 1.13
CA GLN A 82 14.66 16.70 -0.26
C GLN A 82 14.80 15.22 -0.53
N PHE A 83 13.75 14.63 -1.04
CA PHE A 83 13.75 13.28 -1.58
C PHE A 83 13.81 13.34 -3.11
N LYS A 84 14.82 12.69 -3.68
CA LYS A 84 14.98 12.55 -5.13
C LYS A 84 14.53 11.16 -5.57
N SER A 85 13.41 11.10 -6.28
CA SER A 85 12.95 9.85 -6.88
C SER A 85 13.90 9.42 -8.00
N GLY A 86 14.35 8.16 -7.96
CA GLY A 86 15.02 7.55 -9.10
C GLY A 86 14.08 7.47 -10.31
N TRP A 87 14.64 7.48 -11.52
CA TRP A 87 13.84 7.45 -12.76
C TRP A 87 12.89 6.24 -12.81
N LEU A 88 13.36 5.08 -12.38
CA LEU A 88 12.60 3.83 -12.37
C LEU A 88 11.47 3.88 -11.34
N GLY A 89 11.75 4.35 -10.11
CA GLY A 89 10.73 4.52 -9.06
C GLY A 89 9.65 5.50 -9.49
N ASN A 90 10.04 6.63 -10.06
CA ASN A 90 9.09 7.62 -10.59
C ASN A 90 8.24 7.07 -11.74
N TYR A 91 8.84 6.28 -12.63
CA TYR A 91 8.12 5.60 -13.72
C TYR A 91 7.04 4.67 -13.16
N PHE A 92 7.38 3.80 -12.19
CA PHE A 92 6.41 2.89 -11.59
C PHE A 92 5.33 3.62 -10.79
N THR A 93 5.69 4.65 -10.04
CA THR A 93 4.71 5.47 -9.31
C THR A 93 3.67 6.06 -10.27
N ASN A 94 4.12 6.69 -11.35
CA ASN A 94 3.21 7.27 -12.35
C ASN A 94 2.36 6.20 -13.08
N LEU A 95 2.90 5.01 -13.27
CA LEU A 95 2.20 3.89 -13.91
C LEU A 95 1.07 3.37 -13.03
N MET A 96 1.28 3.34 -11.70
CA MET A 96 0.33 2.83 -10.71
C MET A 96 -0.69 3.87 -10.27
N GLN A 97 -0.39 5.16 -10.43
CA GLN A 97 -1.34 6.22 -10.06
C GLN A 97 -2.58 6.17 -10.96
N PRO A 98 -3.78 6.14 -10.38
CA PRO A 98 -5.00 6.27 -11.16
C PRO A 98 -5.09 7.69 -11.76
N LYS A 99 -5.64 7.77 -12.98
CA LYS A 99 -6.00 9.05 -13.58
C LYS A 99 -7.15 9.71 -12.82
N ALA A 100 -7.43 10.97 -13.09
CA ALA A 100 -8.54 11.70 -12.46
C ALA A 100 -9.91 11.01 -12.62
N ASN A 101 -10.11 10.22 -13.68
CA ASN A 101 -11.31 9.41 -13.90
C ASN A 101 -11.26 8.02 -13.23
N GLY A 102 -10.26 7.74 -12.39
CA GLY A 102 -10.07 6.45 -11.71
C GLY A 102 -9.48 5.33 -12.59
N SER A 103 -9.25 5.56 -13.89
CA SER A 103 -8.66 4.54 -14.76
C SER A 103 -7.15 4.44 -14.58
N LEU A 104 -6.60 3.24 -14.78
CA LEU A 104 -5.16 3.01 -14.78
C LEU A 104 -4.57 3.24 -16.18
N SER A 105 -3.34 3.76 -16.23
CA SER A 105 -2.62 3.98 -17.50
C SER A 105 -2.30 2.67 -18.22
N LYS A 106 -1.99 1.61 -17.46
CA LYS A 106 -1.67 0.29 -17.98
C LYS A 106 -2.10 -0.78 -16.98
N LYS A 107 -2.70 -1.86 -17.48
CA LYS A 107 -2.92 -3.07 -16.67
C LYS A 107 -1.67 -3.93 -16.73
N MET A 108 -1.20 -4.39 -15.58
CA MET A 108 -0.08 -5.30 -15.45
C MET A 108 -0.54 -6.58 -14.75
N GLN A 109 0.09 -7.70 -15.12
CA GLN A 109 -0.13 -8.95 -14.42
C GLN A 109 0.65 -8.96 -13.12
N ALA A 110 0.00 -9.35 -12.03
CA ALA A 110 0.67 -9.49 -10.74
C ALA A 110 1.75 -10.59 -10.81
N PRO A 111 2.94 -10.36 -10.22
CA PRO A 111 3.95 -11.39 -10.08
C PRO A 111 3.39 -12.63 -9.37
N LYS A 112 3.90 -13.81 -9.70
CA LYS A 112 3.39 -15.09 -9.17
C LYS A 112 3.35 -15.16 -7.65
N ASN A 113 4.36 -14.63 -6.98
CA ASN A 113 4.47 -14.58 -5.52
C ASN A 113 3.57 -13.55 -4.84
N HIS A 114 2.89 -12.71 -5.62
CA HIS A 114 1.93 -11.71 -5.14
C HIS A 114 0.52 -11.94 -5.70
N GLN A 115 0.25 -13.12 -6.25
CA GLN A 115 -1.09 -13.46 -6.71
C GLN A 115 -1.97 -13.88 -5.52
N PRO A 116 -3.23 -13.43 -5.47
CA PRO A 116 -4.14 -13.79 -4.40
C PRO A 116 -4.59 -15.25 -4.53
N THR A 117 -4.99 -15.84 -3.41
CA THR A 117 -5.63 -17.16 -3.36
C THR A 117 -7.16 -17.05 -3.42
N ASN A 118 -7.84 -18.15 -3.75
CA ASN A 118 -9.30 -18.13 -3.84
C ASN A 118 -10.01 -18.38 -2.49
N ASN A 119 -9.29 -18.78 -1.44
CA ASN A 119 -9.87 -19.39 -0.23
C ASN A 119 -9.68 -18.57 1.06
N SER A 120 -9.36 -17.30 0.98
CA SER A 120 -9.19 -16.48 2.19
C SER A 120 -10.48 -15.77 2.58
N GLU A 121 -10.79 -15.81 3.87
CA GLU A 121 -11.94 -15.09 4.44
C GLU A 121 -11.69 -13.58 4.46
N SER A 122 -12.67 -12.78 4.04
CA SER A 122 -12.51 -11.33 3.87
C SER A 122 -12.15 -10.60 5.16
N HIS A 123 -12.69 -11.04 6.32
CA HIS A 123 -12.37 -10.41 7.58
C HIS A 123 -10.90 -10.56 7.97
N LEU A 124 -10.24 -11.67 7.61
CA LEU A 124 -8.80 -11.86 7.83
C LEU A 124 -7.96 -10.94 6.93
N SER A 125 -8.33 -10.84 5.65
CA SER A 125 -7.64 -9.95 4.72
C SER A 125 -7.79 -8.48 5.10
N ILE A 126 -8.95 -8.07 5.59
CA ILE A 126 -9.21 -6.70 6.06
C ILE A 126 -8.44 -6.42 7.35
N ALA A 127 -8.46 -7.34 8.31
CA ALA A 127 -7.72 -7.20 9.56
C ALA A 127 -6.20 -7.08 9.31
N GLU A 128 -5.65 -7.94 8.45
CA GLU A 128 -4.25 -7.87 8.04
C GLU A 128 -3.91 -6.55 7.36
N PHE A 129 -4.78 -6.06 6.47
CA PHE A 129 -4.59 -4.77 5.81
C PHE A 129 -4.52 -3.63 6.82
N ILE A 130 -5.46 -3.58 7.76
CA ILE A 130 -5.49 -2.54 8.81
C ILE A 130 -4.21 -2.58 9.64
N ASP A 131 -3.81 -3.76 10.12
CA ASP A 131 -2.57 -3.95 10.89
C ASP A 131 -1.33 -3.46 10.13
N GLN A 132 -1.23 -3.79 8.85
CA GLN A 132 -0.15 -3.34 8.00
C GLN A 132 -0.17 -1.83 7.76
N GLN A 133 -1.34 -1.21 7.59
CA GLN A 133 -1.44 0.24 7.45
C GLN A 133 -1.09 0.97 8.75
N GLU A 134 -1.50 0.45 9.90
CA GLU A 134 -1.12 0.99 11.21
C GLU A 134 0.40 0.92 11.42
N ARG A 135 1.02 -0.21 11.07
CA ARG A 135 2.47 -0.36 11.09
C ARG A 135 3.17 0.61 10.14
N LEU A 136 2.66 0.77 8.90
CA LEU A 136 3.18 1.74 7.95
C LEU A 136 3.13 3.17 8.51
N LEU A 137 2.03 3.53 9.16
CA LEU A 137 1.86 4.85 9.78
C LEU A 137 2.91 5.12 10.86
N VAL A 138 3.22 4.11 11.69
CA VAL A 138 4.29 4.19 12.68
C VAL A 138 5.65 4.42 12.00
N LEU A 139 5.94 3.68 10.92
CA LEU A 139 7.19 3.81 10.17
C LEU A 139 7.31 5.18 9.48
N LEU A 140 6.23 5.71 8.92
CA LEU A 140 6.20 7.04 8.30
C LEU A 140 6.48 8.16 9.31
N ARG A 141 6.04 7.99 10.57
CA ARG A 141 6.31 8.95 11.64
C ARG A 141 7.73 8.84 12.20
N ALA A 142 8.37 7.70 12.02
CA ALA A 142 9.75 7.45 12.46
C ALA A 142 10.80 7.81 11.41
N SER A 143 10.38 8.19 10.20
CA SER A 143 11.23 8.46 9.03
C SER A 143 11.84 9.84 9.00
#